data_b9c42c362a4fca0d2ce8096159beb1cf
#
_entry.id   b9c42c362a4fca0d2ce8096159beb1cf
#
_cell.length_a   1.000
_cell.length_b   1.000
_cell.length_c   1.000
_cell.angle_alpha   90.00
_cell.angle_beta   90.00
_cell.angle_gamma   90.00
#
_symmetry.space_group_name_H-M   'P 1'
#
loop_
_entity.id
_entity.type
_entity.pdbx_description
1 polymer ?
#
loop_
_entity_poly.entity_id
_entity_poly.type
_entity_poly.pdbx_seq_one_letter_code
_entity_poly.pdbx_strand_id
1 'polypeptide(L)'
;MIRFRATVTDVSDEARELVEGGVLILFAEGAPPELAEVSVLHRVLVPPSSEAPPIGARLSLGPVSTPITAIGEYAWRKMGEIGHVVINFNDGAQAPRPGEISAASIDLAALAAALAPGMAIEIEG
;
A
#
# COMPACT_ATOMS: atom_id res chain seq x y z
N MET A 1 1.42 15.48 8.79
CA MET A 1 1.13 15.84 7.40
C MET A 1 0.65 14.62 6.64
N ILE A 2 -0.47 14.72 5.98
CA ILE A 2 -0.97 13.64 5.13
C ILE A 2 -0.15 13.60 3.86
N ARG A 3 0.50 12.47 3.60
CA ARG A 3 1.33 12.24 2.41
C ARG A 3 0.55 11.60 1.27
N PHE A 4 -0.49 10.85 1.60
CA PHE A 4 -1.31 10.12 0.65
C PHE A 4 -2.59 9.67 1.33
N ARG A 5 -3.69 9.70 0.60
CA ARG A 5 -4.97 9.15 1.08
C ARG A 5 -5.74 8.58 -0.10
N ALA A 6 -6.35 7.43 0.11
CA ALA A 6 -7.16 6.76 -0.91
C ALA A 6 -8.28 5.96 -0.25
N THR A 7 -9.25 5.57 -1.06
CA THR A 7 -10.30 4.62 -0.65
C THR A 7 -10.23 3.40 -1.55
N VAL A 8 -10.33 2.21 -0.96
CA VAL A 8 -10.36 0.95 -1.70
C VAL A 8 -11.63 0.89 -2.53
N THR A 9 -11.50 0.48 -3.80
CA THR A 9 -12.64 0.33 -4.72
C THR A 9 -12.90 -1.12 -5.08
N ASP A 10 -11.88 -1.99 -5.07
CA ASP A 10 -12.06 -3.41 -5.36
C ASP A 10 -10.93 -4.24 -4.74
N VAL A 11 -11.26 -5.47 -4.34
CA VAL A 11 -10.31 -6.42 -3.75
C VAL A 11 -10.58 -7.79 -4.35
N SER A 12 -9.60 -8.33 -5.08
CA SER A 12 -9.71 -9.69 -5.63
C SER A 12 -9.38 -10.73 -4.55
N ASP A 13 -9.79 -11.98 -4.78
CA ASP A 13 -9.45 -13.09 -3.88
C ASP A 13 -7.93 -13.30 -3.82
N GLU A 14 -7.25 -13.18 -4.95
CA GLU A 14 -5.79 -13.32 -5.01
C GLU A 14 -5.08 -12.20 -4.25
N ALA A 15 -5.57 -10.96 -4.33
CA ALA A 15 -5.03 -9.85 -3.57
C ALA A 15 -5.12 -10.12 -2.06
N ARG A 16 -6.24 -10.68 -1.60
CA ARG A 16 -6.43 -11.04 -0.19
C ARG A 16 -5.48 -12.15 0.24
N GLU A 17 -5.28 -13.17 -0.61
CA GLU A 17 -4.34 -14.25 -0.32
C GLU A 17 -2.89 -13.74 -0.20
N LEU A 18 -2.51 -12.81 -1.09
CA LEU A 18 -1.18 -12.19 -1.02
C LEU A 18 -0.97 -11.43 0.28
N VAL A 19 -2.00 -10.71 0.75
CA VAL A 19 -1.94 -10.01 2.03
C VAL A 19 -1.74 -10.99 3.20
N GLU A 20 -2.40 -12.13 3.17
CA GLU A 20 -2.20 -13.17 4.17
C GLU A 20 -0.75 -13.67 4.19
N GLY A 21 -0.07 -13.62 3.05
CA GLY A 21 1.36 -13.93 2.92
C GLY A 21 2.30 -12.75 3.19
N GLY A 22 1.78 -11.59 3.57
CA GLY A 22 2.59 -10.44 3.93
C GLY A 22 2.86 -9.44 2.81
N VAL A 23 2.16 -9.55 1.67
CA VAL A 23 2.36 -8.68 0.51
C VAL A 23 1.06 -7.98 0.14
N LEU A 24 1.08 -6.65 0.09
CA LEU A 24 -0.04 -5.84 -0.37
C LEU A 24 0.37 -5.14 -1.66
N ILE A 25 -0.37 -5.42 -2.74
CA ILE A 25 -0.17 -4.73 -4.02
C ILE A 25 -1.28 -3.71 -4.18
N LEU A 26 -0.92 -2.44 -4.29
CA LEU A 26 -1.85 -1.35 -4.56
C LEU A 26 -1.76 -0.95 -6.02
N PHE A 27 -2.91 -0.66 -6.63
CA PHE A 27 -2.97 -0.07 -7.96
C PHE A 27 -4.18 0.86 -8.03
N ALA A 28 -4.05 1.98 -8.74
CA ALA A 28 -5.18 2.88 -8.96
C ALA A 28 -6.26 2.16 -9.78
N GLU A 29 -7.53 2.52 -9.56
CA GLU A 29 -8.64 1.97 -10.35
C GLU A 29 -8.40 2.20 -11.85
N GLY A 30 -8.84 1.25 -12.69
CA GLY A 30 -8.54 1.26 -14.11
C GLY A 30 -7.25 0.52 -14.47
N ALA A 31 -6.68 -0.26 -13.54
CA ALA A 31 -5.50 -1.09 -13.79
C ALA A 31 -5.75 -2.10 -14.91
N PRO A 32 -4.69 -2.48 -15.67
CA PRO A 32 -4.80 -3.57 -16.63
C PRO A 32 -5.30 -4.86 -15.95
N PRO A 33 -6.06 -5.73 -16.66
CA PRO A 33 -6.66 -6.92 -16.07
C PRO A 33 -5.68 -7.82 -15.30
N GLU A 34 -4.49 -8.02 -15.83
CA GLU A 34 -3.49 -8.89 -15.21
C GLU A 34 -3.02 -8.34 -13.86
N LEU A 35 -2.96 -7.02 -13.73
CA LEU A 35 -2.57 -6.36 -12.49
C LEU A 35 -3.75 -6.23 -11.53
N ALA A 36 -4.96 -6.02 -12.06
CA ALA A 36 -6.17 -5.97 -11.25
C ALA A 36 -6.42 -7.29 -10.51
N GLU A 37 -6.04 -8.42 -11.09
CA GLU A 37 -6.21 -9.74 -10.48
C GLU A 37 -5.48 -9.90 -9.15
N VAL A 38 -4.34 -9.21 -8.96
CA VAL A 38 -3.48 -9.37 -7.79
C VAL A 38 -3.44 -8.13 -6.91
N SER A 39 -4.18 -7.10 -7.29
CA SER A 39 -4.08 -5.80 -6.63
C SER A 39 -5.32 -5.45 -5.81
N VAL A 40 -5.10 -4.65 -4.78
CA VAL A 40 -6.15 -3.89 -4.12
C VAL A 40 -6.27 -2.59 -4.90
N LEU A 41 -7.40 -2.40 -5.58
CA LEU A 41 -7.65 -1.21 -6.38
C LEU A 41 -8.17 -0.08 -5.50
N HIS A 42 -7.76 1.13 -5.82
CA HIS A 42 -8.14 2.28 -5.00
C HIS A 42 -8.36 3.53 -5.85
N ARG A 43 -9.11 4.47 -5.27
CA ARG A 43 -9.30 5.82 -5.80
C ARG A 43 -8.53 6.79 -4.93
N VAL A 44 -7.68 7.60 -5.55
CA VAL A 44 -6.86 8.58 -4.83
C VAL A 44 -7.74 9.75 -4.39
N LEU A 45 -7.65 10.11 -3.10
CA LEU A 45 -8.33 11.26 -2.51
C LEU A 45 -7.35 12.40 -2.24
N VAL A 46 -6.15 12.08 -1.74
CA VAL A 46 -5.04 13.02 -1.59
C VAL A 46 -3.85 12.40 -2.31
N PRO A 47 -3.39 12.99 -3.42
CA PRO A 47 -2.28 12.43 -4.19
C PRO A 47 -0.99 12.40 -3.37
N PRO A 48 -0.03 11.53 -3.75
CA PRO A 48 1.26 11.48 -3.07
C PRO A 48 1.92 12.85 -3.01
N SER A 49 2.45 13.21 -1.85
CA SER A 49 3.21 14.45 -1.69
C SER A 49 4.43 14.45 -2.60
N SER A 50 4.95 15.66 -2.93
CA SER A 50 6.12 15.79 -3.81
C SER A 50 7.35 15.08 -3.26
N GLU A 51 7.53 15.09 -1.95
CA GLU A 51 8.61 14.39 -1.28
C GLU A 51 8.08 13.09 -0.66
N ALA A 52 8.88 12.04 -0.73
CA ALA A 52 8.56 10.78 -0.07
C ALA A 52 8.45 10.99 1.45
N PRO A 53 7.58 10.22 2.13
CA PRO A 53 7.48 10.32 3.58
C PRO A 53 8.78 9.88 4.26
N PRO A 54 9.07 10.39 5.46
CA PRO A 54 10.23 9.91 6.21
C PRO A 54 10.04 8.45 6.64
N ILE A 55 11.14 7.75 6.86
CA ILE A 55 11.10 6.43 7.48
C ILE A 55 10.47 6.60 8.87
N GLY A 56 9.57 5.71 9.23
CA GLY A 56 8.76 5.81 10.44
C GLY A 56 7.40 6.45 10.22
N ALA A 57 7.13 6.98 9.01
CA ALA A 57 5.80 7.47 8.66
C ALA A 57 4.76 6.35 8.85
N ARG A 58 3.56 6.75 9.29
CA ARG A 58 2.51 5.78 9.57
C ARG A 58 1.71 5.45 8.33
N LEU A 59 1.64 4.15 8.03
CA LEU A 59 0.75 3.59 7.03
C LEU A 59 -0.48 3.04 7.75
N SER A 60 -1.66 3.58 7.43
CA SER A 60 -2.93 3.14 7.99
C SER A 60 -3.76 2.46 6.92
N LEU A 61 -4.26 1.27 7.22
CA LEU A 61 -5.04 0.43 6.31
C LEU A 61 -6.30 0.02 7.07
N GLY A 62 -7.34 0.85 6.99
CA GLY A 62 -8.53 0.68 7.81
C GLY A 62 -8.17 0.70 9.30
N PRO A 63 -8.51 -0.34 10.07
CA PRO A 63 -8.25 -0.38 11.52
C PRO A 63 -6.81 -0.74 11.89
N VAL A 64 -5.97 -1.11 10.91
CA VAL A 64 -4.58 -1.53 11.17
C VAL A 64 -3.62 -0.44 10.74
N SER A 65 -2.57 -0.21 11.51
CA SER A 65 -1.53 0.75 11.13
C SER A 65 -0.16 0.23 11.52
N THR A 66 0.87 0.69 10.81
CA THR A 66 2.25 0.24 11.01
C THR A 66 3.20 1.31 10.48
N PRO A 67 4.41 1.45 11.04
CA PRO A 67 5.39 2.36 10.48
C PRO A 67 6.01 1.79 9.20
N ILE A 68 6.30 2.69 8.25
CA ILE A 68 7.09 2.38 7.06
C ILE A 68 8.55 2.26 7.50
N THR A 69 9.22 1.19 7.10
CA THR A 69 10.60 0.90 7.51
C THR A 69 11.61 1.16 6.39
N ALA A 70 11.18 1.10 5.13
CA ALA A 70 12.03 1.41 3.98
C ALA A 70 11.17 1.78 2.77
N ILE A 71 11.72 2.65 1.91
CA ILE A 71 11.06 3.05 0.66
C ILE A 71 12.07 2.89 -0.46
N GLY A 72 11.73 2.11 -1.48
CA GLY A 72 12.57 1.92 -2.66
C GLY A 72 12.71 3.22 -3.46
N GLU A 73 13.80 3.31 -4.21
CA GLU A 73 14.18 4.52 -4.94
C GLU A 73 13.09 5.05 -5.87
N TYR A 74 12.29 4.17 -6.49
CA TYR A 74 11.25 4.55 -7.44
C TYR A 74 9.82 4.42 -6.90
N ALA A 75 9.66 3.90 -5.68
CA ALA A 75 8.35 3.54 -5.15
C ALA A 75 7.39 4.73 -5.07
N TRP A 76 7.84 5.83 -4.51
CA TRP A 76 7.00 7.01 -4.32
C TRP A 76 6.62 7.65 -5.65
N ARG A 77 7.56 7.70 -6.59
CA ARG A 77 7.29 8.23 -7.94
C ARG A 77 6.24 7.38 -8.66
N LYS A 78 6.34 6.05 -8.60
CA LYS A 78 5.35 5.15 -9.20
C LYS A 78 3.95 5.34 -8.62
N MET A 79 3.86 5.58 -7.31
CA MET A 79 2.57 5.89 -6.69
C MET A 79 1.97 7.16 -7.29
N GLY A 80 2.78 8.18 -7.52
CA GLY A 80 2.32 9.43 -8.12
C GLY A 80 1.92 9.28 -9.59
N GLU A 81 2.63 8.47 -10.34
CA GLU A 81 2.41 8.31 -11.79
C GLU A 81 1.25 7.37 -12.11
N ILE A 82 1.18 6.21 -11.47
CA ILE A 82 0.20 5.16 -11.82
C ILE A 82 -0.53 4.57 -10.61
N GLY A 83 -0.30 5.10 -9.42
CA GLY A 83 -0.96 4.60 -8.20
C GLY A 83 -0.55 3.19 -7.82
N HIS A 84 0.64 2.74 -8.27
CA HIS A 84 1.09 1.36 -8.07
C HIS A 84 2.27 1.29 -7.11
N VAL A 85 2.15 0.41 -6.12
CA VAL A 85 3.26 0.08 -5.22
C VAL A 85 3.02 -1.29 -4.59
N VAL A 86 4.10 -2.01 -4.32
CA VAL A 86 4.08 -3.25 -3.55
C VAL A 86 4.58 -2.93 -2.14
N ILE A 87 3.82 -3.31 -1.13
CA ILE A 87 4.17 -3.12 0.26
C ILE A 87 4.41 -4.48 0.91
N ASN A 88 5.59 -4.64 1.50
CA ASN A 88 5.99 -5.88 2.18
C ASN A 88 6.01 -5.63 3.68
N PHE A 89 5.23 -6.41 4.45
CA PHE A 89 5.18 -6.31 5.91
C PHE A 89 6.24 -7.22 6.52
N ASN A 90 7.50 -6.88 6.29
CA ASN A 90 8.64 -7.75 6.59
C ASN A 90 9.65 -7.15 7.58
N ASP A 91 9.34 -6.00 8.18
CA ASP A 91 10.26 -5.26 9.07
C ASP A 91 11.61 -4.94 8.41
N GLY A 92 11.65 -4.87 7.07
CA GLY A 92 12.89 -4.71 6.33
C GLY A 92 13.53 -3.34 6.50
N ALA A 93 14.84 -3.30 6.72
CA ALA A 93 15.61 -2.06 6.74
C ALA A 93 15.88 -1.53 5.33
N GLN A 94 15.63 -2.35 4.31
CA GLN A 94 15.75 -2.00 2.91
C GLN A 94 14.56 -2.58 2.15
N ALA A 95 14.07 -1.86 1.14
CA ALA A 95 13.03 -2.38 0.26
C ALA A 95 13.60 -3.52 -0.58
N PRO A 96 12.82 -4.62 -0.80
CA PRO A 96 13.30 -5.74 -1.63
C PRO A 96 13.64 -5.34 -3.05
N ARG A 97 12.90 -4.37 -3.61
CA ARG A 97 13.10 -3.85 -4.97
C ARG A 97 12.90 -2.34 -4.97
N PRO A 98 13.47 -1.62 -5.98
CA PRO A 98 13.38 -0.14 -6.04
C PRO A 98 11.96 0.42 -6.12
N GLY A 99 11.00 -0.36 -6.63
CA GLY A 99 9.60 0.04 -6.74
C GLY A 99 8.73 -0.38 -5.55
N GLU A 100 9.31 -0.85 -4.45
CA GLU A 100 8.58 -1.41 -3.32
C GLU A 100 8.83 -0.64 -2.04
N ILE A 101 7.92 -0.85 -1.08
CA ILE A 101 8.00 -0.29 0.26
C ILE A 101 8.05 -1.46 1.24
N SER A 102 8.83 -1.32 2.31
CA SER A 102 8.78 -2.22 3.45
C SER A 102 8.12 -1.50 4.63
N ALA A 103 7.33 -2.24 5.39
CA ALA A 103 6.69 -1.77 6.60
C ALA A 103 6.90 -2.78 7.72
N ALA A 104 6.69 -2.37 8.95
CA ALA A 104 6.76 -3.28 10.08
C ALA A 104 5.63 -4.31 10.00
N SER A 105 5.86 -5.48 10.58
CA SER A 105 4.88 -6.55 10.59
C SER A 105 3.61 -6.13 11.32
N ILE A 106 2.47 -6.66 10.86
CA ILE A 106 1.14 -6.36 11.41
C ILE A 106 0.37 -7.67 11.56
N ASP A 107 -0.82 -7.58 12.14
CA ASP A 107 -1.78 -8.67 12.12
C ASP A 107 -2.35 -8.82 10.70
N LEU A 108 -1.77 -9.72 9.92
CA LEU A 108 -2.14 -9.94 8.52
C LEU A 108 -3.58 -10.46 8.39
N ALA A 109 -4.03 -11.27 9.35
CA ALA A 109 -5.41 -11.77 9.33
C ALA A 109 -6.40 -10.62 9.53
N ALA A 110 -6.09 -9.68 10.43
CA ALA A 110 -6.93 -8.50 10.66
C ALA A 110 -6.96 -7.61 9.42
N LEU A 111 -5.83 -7.40 8.74
CA LEU A 111 -5.79 -6.64 7.50
C LEU A 111 -6.61 -7.33 6.40
N ALA A 112 -6.41 -8.63 6.19
CA ALA A 112 -7.14 -9.39 5.18
C ALA A 112 -8.66 -9.31 5.41
N ALA A 113 -9.09 -9.39 6.66
CA ALA A 113 -10.51 -9.28 7.03
C ALA A 113 -11.07 -7.87 6.79
N ALA A 114 -10.24 -6.83 6.93
CA ALA A 114 -10.67 -5.44 6.74
C ALA A 114 -10.70 -5.01 5.28
N LEU A 115 -10.03 -5.72 4.40
CA LEU A 115 -9.97 -5.38 2.97
C LEU A 115 -11.35 -5.49 2.33
N ALA A 116 -11.92 -4.36 1.93
CA ALA A 116 -13.21 -4.29 1.25
C ALA A 116 -13.34 -2.92 0.60
N PRO A 117 -14.19 -2.77 -0.42
CA PRO A 117 -14.51 -1.45 -0.95
C PRO A 117 -14.93 -0.50 0.17
N GLY A 118 -14.39 0.70 0.16
CA GLY A 118 -14.62 1.71 1.18
C GLY A 118 -13.57 1.77 2.29
N MET A 119 -12.66 0.81 2.38
CA MET A 119 -11.57 0.88 3.36
C MET A 119 -10.66 2.07 3.05
N ALA A 120 -10.27 2.81 4.09
CA ALA A 120 -9.36 3.94 3.94
C ALA A 120 -7.90 3.47 3.92
N ILE A 121 -7.11 4.10 3.06
CA ILE A 121 -5.66 3.97 3.01
C ILE A 121 -5.08 5.35 3.26
N GLU A 122 -4.12 5.46 4.18
CA GLU A 122 -3.51 6.74 4.49
C GLU A 122 -2.04 6.59 4.87
N ILE A 123 -1.22 7.51 4.41
CA ILE A 123 0.18 7.64 4.83
C ILE A 123 0.36 9.02 5.43
N GLU A 124 0.84 9.04 6.67
CA GLU A 124 1.03 10.28 7.44
C GLU A 124 2.44 10.34 8.01
N GLY A 125 3.08 11.46 7.87
CA GLY A 125 4.41 11.64 8.41
C GLY A 125 5.03 12.99 8.17
#